data_f0d07461d7d59777a15dad4d9c23dae7
#
_entry.id   f0d07461d7d59777a15dad4d9c23dae7
#
_cell.length_a   1.000
_cell.length_b   1.000
_cell.length_c   1.000
_cell.angle_alpha   90.00
_cell.angle_beta   90.00
_cell.angle_gamma   90.00
#
_symmetry.space_group_name_H-M   'P 1'
#
loop_
_entity.id
_entity.type
_entity.pdbx_description
1 polymer ?
#
loop_
_entity_poly.entity_id
_entity_poly.type
_entity_poly.pdbx_seq_one_letter_code
_entity_poly.pdbx_strand_id
1 'polypeptide(L)'
;SLPKIIEINPRVPSSFQAAFAAEMDFGRIFMADLFDEPMPKFEYKTGKQVRWMGLDVMWFLFSPDRFKFKPSWFKFFGKDVSYHDGAWNDPLPMLAGMFAGVVKYLNPEFRKAKLKG
;
A
#
# COMPACT_ATOMS: atom_id res chain seq x y z
N SER A 1 -22.22 0.74 -23.53
CA SER A 1 -22.95 1.03 -22.27
C SER A 1 -22.23 2.14 -21.53
N LEU A 2 -22.96 3.11 -21.02
CA LEU A 2 -22.40 4.18 -20.19
C LEU A 2 -21.94 3.61 -18.84
N PRO A 3 -20.81 4.08 -18.29
CA PRO A 3 -20.37 3.70 -16.95
C PRO A 3 -21.42 4.14 -15.92
N LYS A 4 -21.65 3.28 -14.93
CA LYS A 4 -22.57 3.57 -13.82
C LYS A 4 -21.77 3.70 -12.53
N ILE A 5 -22.07 4.74 -11.74
CA ILE A 5 -21.52 4.88 -10.38
C ILE A 5 -22.23 3.85 -9.52
N ILE A 6 -21.43 2.98 -8.90
CA ILE A 6 -21.91 1.92 -7.98
C ILE A 6 -21.87 2.43 -6.54
N GLU A 7 -20.79 3.14 -6.18
CA GLU A 7 -20.56 3.62 -4.81
C GLU A 7 -19.69 4.87 -4.84
N ILE A 8 -19.95 5.80 -3.92
CA ILE A 8 -19.07 6.93 -3.62
C ILE A 8 -18.52 6.72 -2.21
N ASN A 9 -17.21 6.58 -2.08
CA ASN A 9 -16.56 6.40 -0.79
C ASN A 9 -16.02 7.75 -0.29
N PRO A 10 -16.64 8.41 0.71
CA PRO A 10 -16.30 9.78 1.12
C PRO A 10 -15.06 9.84 2.02
N ARG A 11 -14.12 8.93 1.87
CA ARG A 11 -12.87 8.89 2.63
C ARG A 11 -11.67 8.74 1.71
N VAL A 12 -10.52 9.21 2.17
CA VAL A 12 -9.25 8.96 1.49
C VAL A 12 -9.00 7.44 1.45
N PRO A 13 -8.80 6.85 0.27
CA PRO A 13 -8.54 5.42 0.16
C PRO A 13 -7.18 5.06 0.75
N SER A 14 -7.06 3.86 1.31
CA SER A 14 -5.80 3.36 1.86
C SER A 14 -4.68 3.23 0.81
N SER A 15 -5.04 3.15 -0.46
CA SER A 15 -4.10 3.12 -1.60
C SER A 15 -3.53 4.49 -2.00
N PHE A 16 -3.87 5.56 -1.28
CA PHE A 16 -3.44 6.93 -1.63
C PHE A 16 -1.92 7.08 -1.66
N GLN A 17 -1.21 6.34 -0.81
CA GLN A 17 0.24 6.27 -0.84
C GLN A 17 0.80 5.74 -2.17
N ALA A 18 0.09 4.87 -2.86
CA ALA A 18 0.51 4.39 -4.18
C ALA A 18 0.46 5.51 -5.24
N ALA A 19 -0.51 6.39 -5.14
CA ALA A 19 -0.60 7.55 -6.01
C ALA A 19 0.57 8.53 -5.77
N PHE A 20 0.90 8.83 -4.52
CA PHE A 20 2.07 9.64 -4.19
C PHE A 20 3.38 8.99 -4.67
N ALA A 21 3.53 7.69 -4.49
CA ALA A 21 4.69 6.96 -5.02
C ALA A 21 4.79 7.04 -6.55
N ALA A 22 3.65 7.11 -7.23
CA ALA A 22 3.54 7.33 -8.68
C ALA A 22 3.69 8.81 -9.09
N GLU A 23 4.02 9.70 -8.15
CA GLU A 23 4.16 11.15 -8.36
C GLU A 23 2.85 11.87 -8.70
N MET A 24 1.70 11.27 -8.33
CA MET A 24 0.41 11.94 -8.36
C MET A 24 0.13 12.62 -7.02
N ASP A 25 0.20 13.95 -7.01
CA ASP A 25 -0.13 14.75 -5.83
C ASP A 25 -1.62 15.10 -5.79
N PHE A 26 -2.41 14.18 -5.24
CA PHE A 26 -3.84 14.41 -5.04
C PHE A 26 -4.15 15.57 -4.10
N GLY A 27 -3.27 15.86 -3.15
CA GLY A 27 -3.43 17.01 -2.28
C GLY A 27 -3.48 18.31 -3.08
N ARG A 28 -2.55 18.48 -4.01
CA ARG A 28 -2.52 19.63 -4.91
C ARG A 28 -3.74 19.67 -5.85
N ILE A 29 -4.21 18.52 -6.32
CA ILE A 29 -5.42 18.43 -7.14
C ILE A 29 -6.64 18.89 -6.36
N PHE A 30 -6.82 18.41 -5.11
CA PHE A 30 -7.93 18.81 -4.26
C PHE A 30 -7.88 20.29 -3.90
N MET A 31 -6.68 20.84 -3.64
CA MET A 31 -6.53 22.27 -3.34
C MET A 31 -6.88 23.13 -4.56
N ALA A 32 -6.43 22.73 -5.76
CA ALA A 32 -6.77 23.45 -6.99
C ALA A 32 -8.28 23.44 -7.24
N ASP A 33 -8.94 22.30 -7.04
CA ASP A 33 -10.40 22.19 -7.18
C ASP A 33 -11.14 23.03 -6.13
N LEU A 34 -10.69 22.98 -4.87
CA LEU A 34 -11.32 23.71 -3.77
C LEU A 34 -11.23 25.23 -3.91
N PHE A 35 -10.13 25.75 -4.47
CA PHE A 35 -9.87 27.17 -4.65
C PHE A 35 -10.14 27.70 -6.06
N ASP A 36 -10.75 26.87 -6.91
CA ASP A 36 -11.05 27.20 -8.31
C ASP A 36 -9.78 27.64 -9.08
N GLU A 37 -8.66 27.00 -8.78
CA GLU A 37 -7.38 27.22 -9.43
C GLU A 37 -7.22 26.31 -10.67
N PRO A 38 -6.34 26.67 -11.63
CA PRO A 38 -6.06 25.82 -12.77
C PRO A 38 -5.53 24.44 -12.33
N MET A 39 -6.14 23.37 -12.84
CA MET A 39 -5.71 22.00 -12.53
C MET A 39 -4.24 21.78 -12.88
N PRO A 40 -3.42 21.25 -11.94
CA PRO A 40 -2.02 20.97 -12.21
C PRO A 40 -1.89 19.88 -13.28
N LYS A 41 -0.98 20.09 -14.20
CA LYS A 41 -0.55 19.01 -15.12
C LYS A 41 0.36 18.05 -14.36
N PHE A 42 0.07 16.77 -14.43
CA PHE A 42 0.90 15.73 -13.84
C PHE A 42 0.98 14.53 -14.77
N GLU A 43 2.11 13.85 -14.70
CA GLU A 43 2.35 12.57 -15.36
C GLU A 43 2.61 11.56 -14.26
N TYR A 44 1.83 10.47 -14.26
CA TYR A 44 2.06 9.41 -13.28
C TYR A 44 3.14 8.44 -13.76
N LYS A 45 3.96 7.97 -12.84
CA LYS A 45 4.99 6.96 -13.09
C LYS A 45 4.47 5.57 -12.77
N THR A 46 4.60 4.67 -13.74
CA THR A 46 4.28 3.25 -13.56
C THR A 46 5.45 2.47 -12.97
N GLY A 47 5.19 1.23 -12.52
CA GLY A 47 6.23 0.33 -12.00
C GLY A 47 6.65 0.62 -10.56
N LYS A 48 5.97 1.55 -9.87
CA LYS A 48 6.19 1.81 -8.44
C LYS A 48 5.58 0.71 -7.58
N GLN A 49 6.28 0.34 -6.52
CA GLN A 49 5.86 -0.62 -5.52
C GLN A 49 5.66 0.09 -4.19
N VAL A 50 4.48 -0.04 -3.62
CA VAL A 50 4.22 0.40 -2.25
C VAL A 50 4.08 -0.83 -1.37
N ARG A 51 4.89 -0.89 -0.34
CA ARG A 51 4.93 -2.02 0.59
C ARG A 51 4.33 -1.62 1.93
N TRP A 52 3.53 -2.51 2.47
CA TRP A 52 3.02 -2.41 3.83
C TRP A 52 3.59 -3.59 4.63
N MET A 53 4.68 -3.35 5.36
CA MET A 53 5.50 -4.43 5.92
C MET A 53 4.72 -5.35 6.86
N GLY A 54 3.79 -4.84 7.64
CA GLY A 54 2.95 -5.68 8.49
C GLY A 54 2.09 -6.68 7.71
N LEU A 55 1.51 -6.27 6.58
CA LEU A 55 0.76 -7.16 5.69
C LEU A 55 1.67 -8.03 4.83
N ASP A 56 2.79 -7.50 4.37
CA ASP A 56 3.76 -8.21 3.55
C ASP A 56 4.36 -9.42 4.29
N VAL A 57 4.71 -9.25 5.58
CA VAL A 57 5.19 -10.35 6.41
C VAL A 57 4.11 -11.42 6.55
N MET A 58 2.86 -11.04 6.82
CA MET A 58 1.75 -11.97 6.89
C MET A 58 1.54 -12.71 5.56
N TRP A 59 1.53 -11.97 4.45
CA TRP A 59 1.42 -12.58 3.12
C TRP A 59 2.53 -13.59 2.88
N PHE A 60 3.79 -13.23 3.18
CA PHE A 60 4.92 -14.12 3.01
C PHE A 60 4.80 -15.41 3.85
N LEU A 61 4.31 -15.31 5.09
CA LEU A 61 4.14 -16.47 5.96
C LEU A 61 3.03 -17.41 5.51
N PHE A 62 1.96 -16.88 4.93
CA PHE A 62 0.80 -17.69 4.49
C PHE A 62 0.84 -18.12 3.03
N SER A 63 1.58 -17.42 2.17
CA SER A 63 1.56 -17.68 0.73
C SER A 63 2.41 -18.91 0.36
N PRO A 64 1.86 -19.88 -0.37
CA PRO A 64 2.63 -21.01 -0.91
C PRO A 64 3.60 -20.55 -2.02
N ASP A 65 3.30 -19.47 -2.73
CA ASP A 65 4.07 -18.97 -3.86
C ASP A 65 5.06 -17.85 -3.51
N ARG A 66 5.34 -17.66 -2.21
CA ARG A 66 6.21 -16.60 -1.67
C ARG A 66 7.58 -16.45 -2.35
N PHE A 67 8.13 -17.54 -2.87
CA PHE A 67 9.44 -17.54 -3.55
C PHE A 67 9.34 -17.41 -5.08
N LYS A 68 8.15 -17.59 -5.65
CA LYS A 68 7.92 -17.56 -7.11
C LYS A 68 7.38 -16.21 -7.58
N PHE A 69 6.88 -15.39 -6.66
CA PHE A 69 6.22 -14.14 -6.98
C PHE A 69 7.19 -13.12 -7.59
N LYS A 70 6.72 -12.39 -8.59
CA LYS A 70 7.48 -11.29 -9.20
C LYS A 70 6.70 -9.98 -9.08
N PRO A 71 7.33 -8.92 -8.63
CA PRO A 71 8.73 -8.80 -8.18
C PRO A 71 8.99 -9.58 -6.89
N SER A 72 10.24 -10.03 -6.68
CA SER A 72 10.62 -10.83 -5.50
C SER A 72 10.24 -10.10 -4.20
N TRP A 73 9.71 -10.84 -3.23
CA TRP A 73 9.40 -10.30 -1.90
C TRP A 73 10.64 -9.69 -1.21
N PHE A 74 11.83 -10.21 -1.50
CA PHE A 74 13.10 -9.74 -0.95
C PHE A 74 13.61 -8.42 -1.56
N LYS A 75 12.88 -7.83 -2.49
CA LYS A 75 13.19 -6.50 -3.03
C LYS A 75 12.77 -5.41 -2.04
N PHE A 76 13.62 -5.13 -1.06
CA PHE A 76 13.36 -4.12 -0.02
C PHE A 76 13.83 -2.71 -0.41
N PHE A 77 14.71 -2.58 -1.39
CA PHE A 77 15.33 -1.30 -1.75
C PHE A 77 15.17 -1.01 -3.24
N GLY A 78 15.18 0.23 -3.59
CA GLY A 78 15.11 0.70 -4.98
C GLY A 78 14.36 2.03 -5.09
N LYS A 79 14.62 2.77 -6.16
CA LYS A 79 13.91 4.04 -6.47
C LYS A 79 12.42 3.83 -6.78
N ASP A 80 12.03 2.61 -7.02
CA ASP A 80 10.68 2.17 -7.31
C ASP A 80 9.96 1.58 -6.10
N VAL A 81 10.63 1.46 -4.94
CA VAL A 81 10.07 0.91 -3.70
C VAL A 81 9.83 2.02 -2.70
N SER A 82 8.62 2.10 -2.16
CA SER A 82 8.23 2.96 -1.07
C SER A 82 7.46 2.18 -0.01
N TYR A 83 7.36 2.73 1.19
CA TYR A 83 6.70 2.08 2.32
C TYR A 83 5.47 2.87 2.74
N HIS A 84 4.38 2.16 3.06
CA HIS A 84 3.14 2.75 3.51
C HIS A 84 3.17 3.08 5.01
N ASP A 85 3.84 2.25 5.79
CA ASP A 85 3.82 2.23 7.25
C ASP A 85 5.14 2.71 7.88
N GLY A 86 6.01 3.35 7.11
CA GLY A 86 7.26 3.87 7.65
C GLY A 86 8.08 4.67 6.66
N ALA A 87 9.06 5.36 7.19
CA ALA A 87 10.06 6.08 6.43
C ALA A 87 11.46 5.77 7.03
N TRP A 88 12.50 6.03 6.25
CA TRP A 88 13.88 5.75 6.71
C TRP A 88 14.29 6.60 7.92
N ASN A 89 13.67 7.78 8.08
CA ASN A 89 13.87 8.67 9.22
C ASN A 89 12.95 8.31 10.42
N ASP A 90 11.94 7.46 10.22
CA ASP A 90 11.06 6.94 11.26
C ASP A 90 10.68 5.47 10.95
N PRO A 91 11.54 4.50 11.29
CA PRO A 91 11.29 3.09 11.03
C PRO A 91 10.37 2.41 12.07
N LEU A 92 10.07 3.07 13.21
CA LEU A 92 9.33 2.45 14.31
C LEU A 92 7.92 1.95 13.91
N PRO A 93 7.12 2.70 13.16
CA PRO A 93 5.79 2.22 12.75
C PRO A 93 5.89 0.95 11.88
N MET A 94 6.87 0.88 10.99
CA MET A 94 7.12 -0.30 10.15
C MET A 94 7.52 -1.52 11.00
N LEU A 95 8.44 -1.35 11.95
CA LEU A 95 8.87 -2.43 12.84
C LEU A 95 7.72 -2.92 13.73
N ALA A 96 6.91 -2.01 14.27
CA ALA A 96 5.72 -2.35 15.04
C ALA A 96 4.70 -3.12 14.20
N GLY A 97 4.49 -2.71 12.95
CA GLY A 97 3.63 -3.41 11.99
C GLY A 97 4.11 -4.82 11.69
N MET A 98 5.41 -5.00 11.45
CA MET A 98 6.02 -6.31 11.24
C MET A 98 5.84 -7.22 12.47
N PHE A 99 6.13 -6.70 13.66
CA PHE A 99 5.94 -7.43 14.91
C PHE A 99 4.48 -7.85 15.12
N ALA A 100 3.55 -6.94 14.91
CA ALA A 100 2.12 -7.23 14.99
C ALA A 100 1.69 -8.31 13.97
N GLY A 101 2.27 -8.31 12.77
CA GLY A 101 2.06 -9.36 11.77
C GLY A 101 2.51 -10.73 12.24
N VAL A 102 3.71 -10.80 12.83
CA VAL A 102 4.25 -12.06 13.41
C VAL A 102 3.40 -12.55 14.58
N VAL A 103 3.00 -11.66 15.50
CA VAL A 103 2.14 -12.02 16.65
C VAL A 103 0.80 -12.56 16.16
N LYS A 104 0.17 -11.94 15.17
CA LYS A 104 -1.05 -12.47 14.56
C LYS A 104 -0.86 -13.85 13.94
N TYR A 105 0.28 -14.06 13.26
CA TYR A 105 0.59 -15.38 12.69
C TYR A 105 0.76 -16.45 13.76
N LEU A 106 1.32 -16.13 14.93
CA LEU A 106 1.48 -17.05 16.04
C LEU A 106 0.14 -17.45 16.69
N ASN A 107 -0.92 -16.67 16.51
CA ASN A 107 -2.25 -17.00 17.04
C ASN A 107 -2.89 -18.17 16.25
N PRO A 108 -3.16 -19.32 16.88
CA PRO A 108 -3.70 -20.50 16.19
C PRO A 108 -5.09 -20.27 15.59
N GLU A 109 -5.94 -19.50 16.25
CA GLU A 109 -7.30 -19.19 15.76
C GLU A 109 -7.25 -18.33 14.53
N PHE A 110 -6.38 -17.31 14.52
CA PHE A 110 -6.17 -16.45 13.37
C PHE A 110 -5.66 -17.25 12.16
N ARG A 111 -4.71 -18.17 12.38
CA ARG A 111 -4.20 -19.04 11.30
C ARG A 111 -5.31 -19.92 10.72
N LYS A 112 -6.12 -20.57 11.59
CA LYS A 112 -7.22 -21.42 11.16
C LYS A 112 -8.25 -20.65 10.32
N ALA A 113 -8.59 -19.43 10.72
CA ALA A 113 -9.51 -18.57 9.98
C ALA A 113 -8.99 -18.20 8.59
N LYS A 114 -7.67 -17.92 8.46
CA LYS A 114 -7.04 -17.53 7.20
C LYS A 114 -6.75 -18.69 6.24
N LEU A 115 -6.57 -19.90 6.74
CA LEU A 115 -6.33 -21.09 5.91
C LEU A 115 -7.63 -21.71 5.38
N LYS A 116 -8.78 -21.29 5.89
CA LYS A 116 -10.11 -21.78 5.45
C LYS A 116 -10.74 -20.92 4.35
N GLY A 117 -10.19 -19.76 4.01
CA GLY A 117 -10.64 -18.88 2.92
C GLY A 117 -9.62 -18.80 1.80
#